data_f0b116d90e2fcff1c9996ded94896598
#
_entry.id   f0b116d90e2fcff1c9996ded94896598
#
_cell.length_a   1.000
_cell.length_b   1.000
_cell.length_c   1.000
_cell.angle_alpha   90.00
_cell.angle_beta   90.00
_cell.angle_gamma   90.00
#
_symmetry.space_group_name_H-M   'P 1'
#
loop_
_entity.id
_entity.type
_entity.pdbx_description
1 polymer ?
#
loop_
_entity_poly.entity_id
_entity_poly.type
_entity_poly.pdbx_seq_one_letter_code
_entity_poly.pdbx_strand_id
1 'polypeptide(L)'
;MDYDFFYRPVETEAVGSGIIVDTAGYIVTNDHVVGSADEITVFLSDGRKFKATRLYRDPSLDLAVIKIEAPDLVAARLGDSDTVVVGDLAVAIGNPLGLSLQRTVTAGIISALNRMVVVR
;
A
#
# COMPACT_ATOMS: atom_id res chain seq x y z
N MET A 1 12.02 -0.59 -11.34
CA MET A 1 12.38 0.46 -12.25
C MET A 1 12.52 -0.05 -13.65
N ASP A 2 11.91 0.63 -14.56
CA ASP A 2 12.02 0.28 -15.95
C ASP A 2 13.06 1.10 -16.63
N TYR A 3 13.69 0.52 -17.64
CA TYR A 3 14.60 1.27 -18.42
C TYR A 3 14.80 0.55 -19.69
N ASP A 4 15.74 0.88 -20.41
CA ASP A 4 15.84 0.63 -21.75
C ASP A 4 15.60 -0.79 -22.12
N PHE A 5 15.41 -0.97 -23.36
CA PHE A 5 14.85 -2.13 -23.87
C PHE A 5 15.74 -2.88 -24.80
N PHE A 6 16.93 -2.54 -24.98
CA PHE A 6 17.66 -3.17 -26.00
C PHE A 6 18.01 -4.54 -25.61
N TYR A 7 18.75 -4.97 -24.99
CA TYR A 7 19.16 -6.28 -24.74
C TYR A 7 19.18 -6.55 -23.29
N ARG A 8 18.78 -5.58 -22.50
CA ARG A 8 18.60 -5.80 -21.10
C ARG A 8 17.17 -6.18 -20.85
N PRO A 9 16.92 -7.07 -19.91
CA PRO A 9 15.55 -7.30 -19.50
C PRO A 9 14.98 -6.00 -18.96
N VAL A 10 13.76 -5.71 -19.35
CA VAL A 10 13.05 -4.58 -18.78
C VAL A 10 12.57 -4.99 -17.40
N GLU A 11 12.96 -4.25 -16.41
CA GLU A 11 12.46 -4.51 -15.08
C GLU A 11 11.02 -4.05 -15.00
N THR A 12 10.18 -4.92 -14.50
CA THR A 12 8.79 -4.59 -14.30
C THR A 12 8.65 -3.88 -12.98
N GLU A 13 8.07 -2.70 -13.01
CA GLU A 13 7.74 -1.98 -11.79
C GLU A 13 6.33 -2.31 -11.38
N ALA A 14 6.16 -2.67 -10.13
CA ALA A 14 4.85 -2.72 -9.53
C ALA A 14 4.65 -1.44 -8.76
N VAL A 15 3.47 -0.86 -8.88
CA VAL A 15 3.12 0.37 -8.20
C VAL A 15 1.89 0.11 -7.36
N GLY A 16 1.89 0.60 -6.16
CA GLY A 16 0.76 0.42 -5.27
C GLY A 16 0.76 1.44 -4.18
N SER A 17 -0.18 1.31 -3.27
CA SER A 17 -0.35 2.20 -2.15
C SER A 17 0.01 1.50 -0.86
N GLY A 18 0.43 2.28 0.11
CA GLY A 18 0.68 1.79 1.46
C GLY A 18 0.21 2.79 2.47
N ILE A 19 0.14 2.35 3.71
CA ILE A 19 -0.34 3.16 4.81
C ILE A 19 0.71 3.14 5.90
N ILE A 20 1.16 4.32 6.32
CA ILE A 20 2.05 4.42 7.47
C ILE A 20 1.21 4.19 8.71
N VAL A 21 1.54 3.16 9.47
CA VAL A 21 0.76 2.80 10.66
C VAL A 21 1.49 3.12 11.96
N ASP A 22 2.75 3.54 11.87
CA ASP A 22 3.55 3.88 13.04
C ASP A 22 4.60 4.89 12.63
N THR A 23 4.82 5.89 13.47
CA THR A 23 5.79 6.94 13.18
C THR A 23 7.23 6.43 13.17
N ALA A 24 7.47 5.21 13.61
CA ALA A 24 8.77 4.57 13.46
C ALA A 24 9.05 4.15 12.01
N GLY A 25 8.07 4.26 11.12
CA GLY A 25 8.27 3.99 9.70
C GLY A 25 7.67 2.69 9.20
N TYR A 26 6.81 2.06 9.97
CA TYR A 26 6.16 0.83 9.53
C TYR A 26 5.00 1.15 8.59
N ILE A 27 4.99 0.47 7.46
CA ILE A 27 4.01 0.70 6.39
C ILE A 27 3.37 -0.63 6.03
N VAL A 28 2.04 -0.63 5.96
CA VAL A 28 1.28 -1.78 5.49
C VAL A 28 0.93 -1.56 4.03
N THR A 29 1.17 -2.56 3.22
CA THR A 29 0.85 -2.54 1.79
C THR A 29 0.41 -3.94 1.38
N ASN A 30 0.17 -4.13 0.10
CA ASN A 30 -0.22 -5.42 -0.42
C ASN A 30 0.98 -6.26 -0.81
N ASP A 31 0.91 -7.55 -0.53
CA ASP A 31 2.00 -8.45 -0.83
C ASP A 31 2.26 -8.56 -2.33
N HIS A 32 1.21 -8.56 -3.15
CA HIS A 32 1.40 -8.68 -4.59
C HIS A 32 2.16 -7.49 -5.18
N VAL A 33 2.23 -6.36 -4.46
CA VAL A 33 2.98 -5.19 -4.91
C VAL A 33 4.46 -5.33 -4.60
N VAL A 34 4.79 -5.80 -3.41
CA VAL A 34 6.18 -5.79 -2.94
C VAL A 34 6.81 -7.17 -2.78
N GLY A 35 6.02 -8.21 -2.88
CA GLY A 35 6.46 -9.56 -2.47
C GLY A 35 7.68 -10.08 -3.18
N SER A 36 7.84 -9.79 -4.46
CA SER A 36 8.99 -10.26 -5.25
C SER A 36 9.94 -9.15 -5.65
N ALA A 37 9.75 -7.96 -5.12
CA ALA A 37 10.59 -6.83 -5.49
C ALA A 37 11.95 -6.92 -4.85
N ASP A 38 12.98 -6.63 -5.62
CA ASP A 38 14.35 -6.55 -5.11
C ASP A 38 14.59 -5.23 -4.41
N GLU A 39 13.97 -4.18 -4.89
CA GLU A 39 14.06 -2.85 -4.31
C GLU A 39 12.68 -2.27 -4.14
N ILE A 40 12.47 -1.62 -3.02
CA ILE A 40 11.20 -0.95 -2.73
C ILE A 40 11.51 0.50 -2.43
N THR A 41 10.83 1.39 -3.14
CA THR A 41 10.95 2.83 -2.91
C THR A 41 9.59 3.36 -2.49
N VAL A 42 9.58 4.12 -1.43
CA VAL A 42 8.37 4.72 -0.89
C VAL A 42 8.40 6.21 -1.18
N PHE A 43 7.30 6.71 -1.74
CA PHE A 43 7.13 8.12 -2.02
C PHE A 43 6.06 8.65 -1.08
N LEU A 44 6.41 9.64 -0.31
CA LEU A 44 5.47 10.26 0.63
C LEU A 44 4.70 11.37 -0.07
N SER A 45 3.56 11.71 0.49
CA SER A 45 2.70 12.73 -0.10
C SER A 45 3.34 14.11 -0.14
N ASP A 46 4.34 14.36 0.68
CA ASP A 46 5.05 15.63 0.69
C ASP A 46 6.25 15.66 -0.26
N GLY A 47 6.43 14.60 -1.06
CA GLY A 47 7.51 14.54 -2.04
C GLY A 47 8.76 13.85 -1.60
N ARG A 48 8.88 13.50 -0.33
CA ARG A 48 10.06 12.79 0.15
C ARG A 48 10.05 11.34 -0.37
N LYS A 49 11.25 10.81 -0.56
CA LYS A 49 11.43 9.49 -1.15
C LYS A 49 12.43 8.70 -0.30
N PHE A 50 12.09 7.49 0.04
CA PHE A 50 12.91 6.64 0.89
C PHE A 50 12.96 5.22 0.37
N LYS A 51 14.07 4.56 0.59
CA LYS A 51 14.14 3.13 0.36
C LYS A 51 13.54 2.40 1.54
N ALA A 52 12.87 1.31 1.26
CA ALA A 52 12.19 0.52 2.27
C ALA A 52 12.77 -0.88 2.35
N THR A 53 12.67 -1.47 3.54
CA THR A 53 13.03 -2.85 3.79
C THR A 53 11.76 -3.65 4.00
N ARG A 54 11.67 -4.80 3.34
CA ARG A 54 10.54 -5.70 3.53
C ARG A 54 10.76 -6.48 4.82
N LEU A 55 9.81 -6.37 5.74
CA LEU A 55 9.92 -7.03 7.05
C LEU A 55 9.06 -8.27 7.15
N TYR A 56 7.89 -8.28 6.53
CA TYR A 56 6.94 -9.35 6.72
C TYR A 56 6.05 -9.47 5.50
N ARG A 57 5.67 -10.70 5.19
CA ARG A 57 4.78 -11.00 4.09
C ARG A 57 3.73 -11.99 4.54
N ASP A 58 2.53 -11.81 4.06
CA ASP A 58 1.48 -12.80 4.17
C ASP A 58 0.77 -12.91 2.83
N PRO A 59 1.25 -13.78 1.94
CA PRO A 59 0.63 -13.91 0.62
C PRO A 59 -0.82 -14.34 0.66
N SER A 60 -1.21 -15.10 1.68
CA SER A 60 -2.59 -15.59 1.77
C SER A 60 -3.57 -14.47 2.07
N LEU A 61 -3.14 -13.43 2.77
CA LEU A 61 -3.95 -12.26 3.05
C LEU A 61 -3.62 -11.09 2.12
N ASP A 62 -2.65 -11.28 1.25
CA ASP A 62 -2.15 -10.22 0.38
C ASP A 62 -1.70 -8.99 1.15
N LEU A 63 -1.00 -9.21 2.26
CA LEU A 63 -0.49 -8.14 3.10
C LEU A 63 1.02 -8.24 3.24
N ALA A 64 1.65 -7.10 3.38
CA ALA A 64 3.08 -7.02 3.65
C ALA A 64 3.35 -5.81 4.54
N VAL A 65 4.41 -5.90 5.31
CA VAL A 65 4.89 -4.79 6.11
C VAL A 65 6.28 -4.43 5.65
N ILE A 66 6.47 -3.16 5.35
CA ILE A 66 7.76 -2.62 4.97
C ILE A 66 8.12 -1.50 5.94
N LYS A 67 9.39 -1.14 5.96
CA LYS A 67 9.87 -0.12 6.90
C LYS A 67 10.75 0.88 6.19
N ILE A 68 10.56 2.15 6.51
CA ILE A 68 11.45 3.22 6.09
C ILE A 68 12.04 3.89 7.33
N GLU A 69 13.22 4.48 7.14
CA GLU A 69 13.86 5.30 8.17
C GLU A 69 13.66 6.76 7.75
N ALA A 70 12.72 7.42 8.39
CA ALA A 70 12.39 8.79 8.02
C ALA A 70 11.88 9.56 9.24
N PRO A 71 12.23 10.84 9.35
CA PRO A 71 11.67 11.69 10.39
C PRO A 71 10.31 12.23 10.00
N ASP A 72 9.62 12.77 10.97
CA ASP A 72 8.39 13.56 10.74
C ASP A 72 7.34 12.82 9.93
N LEU A 73 7.07 11.59 10.32
CA LEU A 73 6.03 10.79 9.70
C LEU A 73 4.71 10.97 10.44
N VAL A 74 3.63 10.92 9.66
CA VAL A 74 2.28 10.94 10.21
C VAL A 74 1.69 9.56 10.00
N ALA A 75 1.27 8.92 11.09
CA ALA A 75 0.72 7.58 11.04
C ALA A 75 -0.80 7.63 11.02
N ALA A 76 -1.39 6.73 10.25
CA ALA A 76 -2.82 6.54 10.27
C ALA A 76 -3.20 5.77 11.54
N ARG A 77 -4.36 6.07 12.08
CA ARG A 77 -4.90 5.32 13.20
C ARG A 77 -5.69 4.13 12.65
N LEU A 78 -5.35 2.94 13.12
CA LEU A 78 -6.09 1.75 12.75
C LEU A 78 -7.38 1.72 13.55
N GLY A 79 -8.47 1.43 12.85
CA GLY A 79 -9.78 1.28 13.49
C GLY A 79 -10.02 -0.15 13.92
N ASP A 80 -11.18 -0.37 14.47
CA ASP A 80 -11.63 -1.70 14.89
C ASP A 80 -12.75 -2.15 13.96
N SER A 81 -12.45 -3.12 13.10
CA SER A 81 -13.42 -3.60 12.13
C SER A 81 -14.63 -4.29 12.79
N ASP A 82 -14.48 -4.75 14.04
CA ASP A 82 -15.62 -5.37 14.74
C ASP A 82 -16.72 -4.39 15.08
N THR A 83 -16.42 -3.09 15.06
CA THR A 83 -17.41 -2.06 15.32
C THR A 83 -18.11 -1.56 14.07
N VAL A 84 -17.70 -2.03 12.89
CA VAL A 84 -18.27 -1.59 11.63
C VAL A 84 -19.60 -2.31 11.41
N VAL A 85 -20.62 -1.55 11.01
CA VAL A 85 -21.94 -2.11 10.72
C VAL A 85 -22.35 -1.75 9.30
N VAL A 86 -23.28 -2.54 8.77
CA VAL A 86 -23.87 -2.28 7.46
C VAL A 86 -24.57 -0.92 7.51
N GLY A 87 -24.31 -0.11 6.50
CA GLY A 87 -24.83 1.25 6.42
C GLY A 87 -23.85 2.32 6.82
N ASP A 88 -22.74 1.95 7.47
CA ASP A 88 -21.71 2.93 7.83
C ASP A 88 -21.10 3.55 6.57
N LEU A 89 -20.76 4.82 6.69
CA LEU A 89 -20.05 5.51 5.62
C LEU A 89 -18.64 4.95 5.50
N ALA A 90 -18.21 4.67 4.29
CA ALA A 90 -16.87 4.21 3.99
C ALA A 90 -16.23 5.14 2.97
N VAL A 91 -14.96 5.44 3.20
CA VAL A 91 -14.16 6.25 2.28
C VAL A 91 -12.91 5.47 1.95
N ALA A 92 -12.66 5.28 0.67
CA ALA A 92 -11.45 4.61 0.19
C ALA A 92 -10.54 5.64 -0.46
N ILE A 93 -9.27 5.59 -0.10
CA ILE A 93 -8.26 6.50 -0.62
C ILE A 93 -7.10 5.66 -1.12
N GLY A 94 -6.67 5.92 -2.34
CA GLY A 94 -5.54 5.18 -2.90
C GLY A 94 -4.91 5.92 -4.06
N ASN A 95 -3.88 5.30 -4.61
CA ASN A 95 -3.20 5.80 -5.79
C ASN A 95 -3.02 4.62 -6.76
N PRO A 96 -4.11 4.14 -7.33
CA PRO A 96 -4.09 2.85 -8.05
C PRO A 96 -3.32 2.87 -9.36
N LEU A 97 -3.10 4.04 -9.96
CA LEU A 97 -2.49 4.13 -11.27
C LEU A 97 -1.07 4.66 -11.25
N GLY A 98 -0.51 4.90 -10.08
CA GLY A 98 0.89 5.24 -9.95
C GLY A 98 1.14 6.67 -9.50
N LEU A 99 2.43 7.02 -9.46
CA LEU A 99 2.89 8.22 -8.79
C LEU A 99 2.58 9.52 -9.53
N SER A 100 2.39 9.42 -10.83
CA SER A 100 2.11 10.60 -11.63
C SER A 100 0.67 11.06 -11.53
N LEU A 101 -0.19 10.26 -10.90
CA LEU A 101 -1.60 10.56 -10.81
C LEU A 101 -1.94 11.03 -9.41
N GLN A 102 -3.02 11.78 -9.33
CA GLN A 102 -3.51 12.25 -8.05
C GLN A 102 -4.16 11.10 -7.31
N ARG A 103 -4.17 11.21 -6.00
CA ARG A 103 -4.84 10.22 -5.16
C ARG A 103 -6.32 10.20 -5.48
N THR A 104 -6.87 9.01 -5.52
CA THR A 104 -8.27 8.79 -5.78
C THR A 104 -8.99 8.60 -4.45
N VAL A 105 -10.08 9.33 -4.28
CA VAL A 105 -10.93 9.22 -3.10
C VAL A 105 -12.32 8.84 -3.57
N THR A 106 -12.85 7.75 -3.03
CA THR A 106 -14.21 7.34 -3.31
C THR A 106 -14.94 7.12 -2.00
N ALA A 107 -16.25 7.32 -2.03
CA ALA A 107 -17.08 7.16 -0.85
C ALA A 107 -18.26 6.27 -1.16
N GLY A 108 -18.69 5.55 -0.17
CA GLY A 108 -19.84 4.66 -0.28
C GLY A 108 -20.31 4.25 1.10
N ILE A 109 -21.08 3.19 1.16
CA ILE A 109 -21.52 2.64 2.44
C ILE A 109 -21.15 1.17 2.52
N ILE A 110 -21.05 0.69 3.74
CA ILE A 110 -20.83 -0.73 4.00
C ILE A 110 -22.13 -1.45 3.70
N SER A 111 -22.11 -2.35 2.70
CA SER A 111 -23.33 -3.06 2.28
C SER A 111 -23.37 -4.50 2.76
N ALA A 112 -22.24 -5.08 3.18
CA ALA A 112 -22.18 -6.43 3.72
C ALA A 112 -20.94 -6.60 4.55
N LEU A 113 -20.97 -7.55 5.48
CA LEU A 113 -19.84 -7.92 6.33
C LEU A 113 -19.55 -9.39 6.18
N ASN A 114 -18.31 -9.76 6.50
CA ASN A 114 -17.90 -11.17 6.58
C ASN A 114 -18.11 -11.95 5.29
N ARG A 115 -17.91 -11.29 4.15
CA ARG A 115 -17.96 -11.94 2.86
C ARG A 115 -16.64 -12.55 2.53
N MET A 116 -16.70 -13.76 1.96
CA MET A 116 -15.49 -14.43 1.51
C MET A 116 -15.09 -13.92 0.13
N VAL A 117 -13.81 -13.62 -0.04
CA VAL A 117 -13.24 -13.21 -1.31
C VAL A 117 -12.10 -14.14 -1.66
N VAL A 118 -12.09 -14.61 -2.90
CA VAL A 118 -10.98 -15.43 -3.39
C VAL A 118 -9.96 -14.50 -4.02
N VAL A 119 -8.73 -14.55 -3.50
CA VAL A 119 -7.63 -13.74 -4.00
C VAL A 119 -6.76 -14.63 -4.89
N ARG A 120 -6.41 -14.13 -6.06
CA ARG A 120 -5.62 -14.89 -7.02
C ARG A 120 -4.28 -14.24 -7.28
#